data_af2b9f7d7114c4cafd9d643178f5b834
#
_entry.id   af2b9f7d7114c4cafd9d643178f5b834
#
_cell.length_a   1.000
_cell.length_b   1.000
_cell.length_c   1.000
_cell.angle_alpha   90.00
_cell.angle_beta   90.00
_cell.angle_gamma   90.00
#
_symmetry.space_group_name_H-M   'P 1'
#
loop_
_entity.id
_entity.type
_entity.pdbx_description
1 polymer ?
#
loop_
_entity_poly.entity_id
_entity_poly.type
_entity_poly.pdbx_seq_one_letter_code
_entity_poly.pdbx_strand_id
1 'polypeptide(L)'
;MNNDTNITTGGKERVAQAADLYQHAFRDDPVISYMLCGLDTQQRHDYLYEYFTRLNTAAALNAAIFEEADNWASASVILPPGKRIDNPWTLVPAGFFQVLWKLGFAGCNRMLREYEPAVTAMQRQELGDTTHFYYLFAIATREAARGRGLSSALIRKLQQRAADEDASVWLEATTVSSARLYAKLGFKSVGVVTLGEGVAAPDGSKEQGGTGVPVDCMVWRPGKEDHSE
;
A
#
# COMPACT_ATOMS: atom_id res chain seq x y z
N MET A 1 17.97 1.32 -24.75
CA MET A 1 16.81 2.09 -25.21
C MET A 1 16.14 2.64 -23.97
N ASN A 2 16.38 3.92 -23.67
CA ASN A 2 15.59 4.62 -22.63
C ASN A 2 14.20 4.86 -23.21
N ASN A 3 13.26 3.94 -22.97
CA ASN A 3 11.87 4.30 -23.10
C ASN A 3 11.56 5.22 -21.92
N ASP A 4 11.53 6.52 -22.15
CA ASP A 4 11.02 7.47 -21.17
C ASP A 4 9.57 7.09 -20.86
N THR A 5 9.39 6.42 -19.74
CA THR A 5 8.05 6.07 -19.25
C THR A 5 7.33 7.38 -18.96
N ASN A 6 6.25 7.68 -19.67
CA ASN A 6 5.46 8.87 -19.41
C ASN A 6 4.77 8.72 -18.05
N ILE A 7 5.22 9.50 -17.07
CA ILE A 7 4.64 9.51 -15.72
C ILE A 7 3.98 10.86 -15.48
N THR A 8 2.68 10.82 -15.19
CA THR A 8 1.92 12.00 -14.81
C THR A 8 1.56 11.98 -13.32
N THR A 9 1.46 13.15 -12.71
CA THR A 9 1.21 13.35 -11.29
C THR A 9 -0.08 14.15 -11.10
N GLY A 10 -0.88 13.80 -10.09
CA GLY A 10 -2.11 14.51 -9.75
C GLY A 10 -2.56 14.20 -8.32
N GLY A 11 -3.79 14.52 -8.00
CA GLY A 11 -4.36 14.41 -6.67
C GLY A 11 -5.74 13.74 -6.67
N LYS A 12 -6.70 14.40 -6.00
CA LYS A 12 -8.05 13.87 -5.75
C LYS A 12 -8.82 13.48 -7.02
N GLU A 13 -8.59 14.17 -8.13
CA GLU A 13 -9.23 13.88 -9.43
C GLU A 13 -8.88 12.50 -9.99
N ARG A 14 -7.84 11.84 -9.44
CA ARG A 14 -7.35 10.53 -9.88
C ARG A 14 -7.88 9.35 -9.08
N VAL A 15 -8.68 9.60 -8.05
CA VAL A 15 -9.20 8.56 -7.14
C VAL A 15 -9.93 7.45 -7.90
N ALA A 16 -10.80 7.79 -8.84
CA ALA A 16 -11.60 6.81 -9.57
C ALA A 16 -10.74 5.90 -10.48
N GLN A 17 -9.79 6.48 -11.20
CA GLN A 17 -8.90 5.72 -12.08
C GLN A 17 -7.96 4.81 -11.30
N ALA A 18 -7.43 5.29 -10.15
CA ALA A 18 -6.62 4.46 -9.27
C ALA A 18 -7.44 3.29 -8.68
N ALA A 19 -8.69 3.54 -8.27
CA ALA A 19 -9.59 2.50 -7.77
C ALA A 19 -9.91 1.46 -8.85
N ASP A 20 -10.12 1.89 -10.11
CA ASP A 20 -10.32 0.97 -11.23
C ASP A 20 -9.11 0.07 -11.47
N LEU A 21 -7.90 0.62 -11.43
CA LEU A 21 -6.68 -0.19 -11.55
C LEU A 21 -6.56 -1.19 -10.38
N TYR A 22 -6.77 -0.71 -9.15
CA TYR A 22 -6.52 -1.49 -7.94
C TYR A 22 -7.53 -2.60 -7.71
N GLN A 23 -8.82 -2.44 -8.07
CA GLN A 23 -9.80 -3.51 -7.97
C GLN A 23 -9.40 -4.77 -8.75
N HIS A 24 -8.69 -4.61 -9.88
CA HIS A 24 -8.20 -5.71 -10.69
C HIS A 24 -6.86 -6.25 -10.17
N ALA A 25 -5.94 -5.37 -9.83
CA ALA A 25 -4.58 -5.74 -9.47
C ALA A 25 -4.48 -6.40 -8.09
N PHE A 26 -5.33 -6.01 -7.13
CA PHE A 26 -5.37 -6.53 -5.76
C PHE A 26 -6.51 -7.53 -5.52
N ARG A 27 -7.10 -8.06 -6.59
CA ARG A 27 -8.24 -8.98 -6.51
C ARG A 27 -7.97 -10.19 -5.61
N ASP A 28 -6.77 -10.74 -5.71
CA ASP A 28 -6.31 -11.92 -4.97
C ASP A 28 -5.13 -11.60 -4.04
N ASP A 29 -5.00 -10.33 -3.64
CA ASP A 29 -3.99 -9.92 -2.67
C ASP A 29 -4.32 -10.49 -1.29
N PRO A 30 -3.34 -11.13 -0.60
CA PRO A 30 -3.57 -11.78 0.68
C PRO A 30 -4.07 -10.84 1.79
N VAL A 31 -3.52 -9.63 1.87
CA VAL A 31 -3.93 -8.64 2.89
C VAL A 31 -5.34 -8.16 2.62
N ILE A 32 -5.67 -7.83 1.36
CA ILE A 32 -7.02 -7.42 0.98
C ILE A 32 -8.01 -8.57 1.20
N SER A 33 -7.64 -9.80 0.88
CA SER A 33 -8.43 -11.00 1.15
C SER A 33 -8.74 -11.15 2.63
N TYR A 34 -7.75 -10.96 3.50
CA TYR A 34 -7.91 -11.01 4.95
C TYR A 34 -8.79 -9.87 5.48
N MET A 35 -8.54 -8.62 5.04
CA MET A 35 -9.34 -7.46 5.46
C MET A 35 -10.82 -7.64 5.14
N LEU A 36 -11.12 -8.23 3.99
CA LEU A 36 -12.46 -8.44 3.47
C LEU A 36 -13.00 -9.86 3.72
N CYS A 37 -12.35 -10.70 4.54
CA CYS A 37 -12.73 -12.11 4.75
C CYS A 37 -14.11 -12.32 5.40
N GLY A 38 -14.80 -11.26 5.80
CA GLY A 38 -16.21 -11.28 6.19
C GLY A 38 -17.18 -11.45 5.02
N LEU A 39 -16.73 -11.15 3.80
CA LEU A 39 -17.47 -11.30 2.55
C LEU A 39 -17.09 -12.62 1.88
N ASP A 40 -18.03 -13.22 1.14
CA ASP A 40 -17.66 -14.31 0.23
C ASP A 40 -16.84 -13.79 -0.96
N THR A 41 -16.28 -14.69 -1.77
CA THR A 41 -15.38 -14.34 -2.86
C THR A 41 -16.03 -13.40 -3.88
N GLN A 42 -17.30 -13.67 -4.28
CA GLN A 42 -18.00 -12.83 -5.24
C GLN A 42 -18.30 -11.45 -4.66
N GLN A 43 -18.85 -11.40 -3.46
CA GLN A 43 -19.14 -10.15 -2.74
C GLN A 43 -17.86 -9.30 -2.56
N ARG A 44 -16.72 -9.96 -2.26
CA ARG A 44 -15.43 -9.30 -2.14
C ARG A 44 -15.01 -8.66 -3.45
N HIS A 45 -15.06 -9.40 -4.56
CA HIS A 45 -14.69 -8.88 -5.88
C HIS A 45 -15.58 -7.70 -6.29
N ASP A 46 -16.89 -7.81 -6.09
CA ASP A 46 -17.85 -6.76 -6.42
C ASP A 46 -17.64 -5.49 -5.58
N TYR A 47 -17.09 -5.63 -4.35
CA TYR A 47 -16.87 -4.53 -3.44
C TYR A 47 -15.51 -3.82 -3.63
N LEU A 48 -14.53 -4.43 -4.32
CA LEU A 48 -13.16 -3.90 -4.41
C LEU A 48 -13.10 -2.48 -4.97
N TYR A 49 -13.87 -2.15 -6.00
CA TYR A 49 -13.89 -0.79 -6.56
C TYR A 49 -14.31 0.24 -5.52
N GLU A 50 -15.40 -0.02 -4.79
CA GLU A 50 -15.86 0.87 -3.74
C GLU A 50 -14.84 0.95 -2.60
N TYR A 51 -14.30 -0.17 -2.17
CA TYR A 51 -13.28 -0.25 -1.13
C TYR A 51 -12.05 0.62 -1.46
N PHE A 52 -11.47 0.44 -2.65
CA PHE A 52 -10.34 1.26 -3.09
C PHE A 52 -10.72 2.72 -3.34
N THR A 53 -11.94 3.01 -3.78
CA THR A 53 -12.42 4.40 -3.88
C THR A 53 -12.40 5.07 -2.50
N ARG A 54 -12.87 4.39 -1.44
CA ARG A 54 -12.84 4.93 -0.06
C ARG A 54 -11.42 5.13 0.46
N LEU A 55 -10.55 4.13 0.30
CA LEU A 55 -9.15 4.24 0.70
C LEU A 55 -8.41 5.36 -0.05
N ASN A 56 -8.54 5.43 -1.35
CA ASN A 56 -7.92 6.48 -2.16
C ASN A 56 -8.49 7.87 -1.83
N THR A 57 -9.78 7.96 -1.49
CA THR A 57 -10.38 9.21 -1.02
C THR A 57 -9.79 9.64 0.32
N ALA A 58 -9.63 8.72 1.27
CA ALA A 58 -8.96 9.00 2.54
C ALA A 58 -7.51 9.47 2.32
N ALA A 59 -6.78 8.80 1.44
CA ALA A 59 -5.42 9.21 1.06
C ALA A 59 -5.41 10.61 0.43
N ALA A 60 -6.30 10.89 -0.53
CA ALA A 60 -6.41 12.19 -1.20
C ALA A 60 -6.75 13.34 -0.24
N LEU A 61 -7.60 13.09 0.76
CA LEU A 61 -7.93 14.06 1.80
C LEU A 61 -6.74 14.33 2.75
N ASN A 62 -5.75 13.45 2.77
CA ASN A 62 -4.48 13.61 3.47
C ASN A 62 -3.33 14.03 2.53
N ALA A 63 -3.65 14.71 1.44
CA ALA A 63 -2.70 15.24 0.46
C ALA A 63 -1.85 14.17 -0.25
N ALA A 64 -2.38 12.95 -0.42
CA ALA A 64 -1.68 11.91 -1.17
C ALA A 64 -1.42 12.35 -2.62
N ILE A 65 -0.27 11.95 -3.12
CA ILE A 65 0.19 12.14 -4.49
C ILE A 65 -0.18 10.89 -5.28
N PHE A 66 -0.90 11.07 -6.38
CA PHE A 66 -1.26 10.00 -7.31
C PHE A 66 -0.37 10.12 -8.54
N GLU A 67 0.43 9.10 -8.80
CA GLU A 67 1.23 9.01 -10.00
C GLU A 67 0.76 7.85 -10.86
N GLU A 68 0.67 8.07 -12.16
CA GLU A 68 0.38 7.02 -13.12
C GLU A 68 1.44 6.98 -14.22
N ALA A 69 1.64 5.82 -14.77
CA ALA A 69 2.56 5.56 -15.87
C ALA A 69 1.84 4.90 -17.04
N ASP A 70 2.10 5.41 -18.25
CA ASP A 70 1.66 4.84 -19.51
C ASP A 70 0.13 4.68 -19.59
N ASN A 71 -0.57 5.79 -19.38
CA ASN A 71 -2.03 5.87 -19.46
C ASN A 71 -2.74 4.84 -18.55
N TRP A 72 -2.43 4.89 -17.24
CA TRP A 72 -2.98 4.01 -16.20
C TRP A 72 -2.63 2.52 -16.36
N ALA A 73 -1.55 2.21 -17.09
CA ALA A 73 -0.99 0.87 -17.11
C ALA A 73 -0.36 0.50 -15.76
N SER A 74 0.16 1.49 -15.03
CA SER A 74 0.61 1.36 -13.64
C SER A 74 0.29 2.65 -12.88
N ALA A 75 0.01 2.54 -11.57
CA ALA A 75 -0.19 3.71 -10.73
C ALA A 75 0.29 3.47 -9.30
N SER A 76 0.66 4.56 -8.62
CA SER A 76 1.01 4.60 -7.21
C SER A 76 0.24 5.68 -6.46
N VAL A 77 -0.02 5.43 -5.18
CA VAL A 77 -0.56 6.39 -4.21
C VAL A 77 0.45 6.55 -3.10
N ILE A 78 0.89 7.77 -2.88
CA ILE A 78 2.01 8.12 -2.01
C ILE A 78 1.53 9.16 -0.99
N LEU A 79 1.71 8.89 0.29
CA LEU A 79 1.49 9.88 1.35
C LEU A 79 2.80 10.61 1.62
N PRO A 80 2.81 11.95 1.56
CA PRO A 80 4.00 12.75 1.85
C PRO A 80 4.35 12.74 3.35
N PRO A 81 5.56 13.19 3.73
CA PRO A 81 6.00 13.23 5.11
C PRO A 81 4.96 13.87 6.07
N GLY A 82 4.76 13.22 7.21
CA GLY A 82 3.82 13.67 8.25
C GLY A 82 2.34 13.44 7.94
N LYS A 83 2.00 12.79 6.81
CA LYS A 83 0.61 12.48 6.47
C LYS A 83 0.31 11.01 6.69
N ARG A 84 -0.92 10.72 7.14
CA ARG A 84 -1.41 9.37 7.44
C ARG A 84 -2.81 9.19 6.87
N ILE A 85 -3.13 7.96 6.46
CA ILE A 85 -4.46 7.63 5.91
C ILE A 85 -5.52 7.46 7.02
N ASP A 86 -5.11 7.06 8.20
CA ASP A 86 -5.95 6.76 9.37
C ASP A 86 -6.39 7.99 10.17
N ASN A 87 -6.22 9.19 9.63
CA ASN A 87 -6.65 10.42 10.26
C ASN A 87 -8.18 10.42 10.47
N PRO A 88 -8.69 10.44 11.71
CA PRO A 88 -10.13 10.37 12.01
C PRO A 88 -10.96 11.46 11.31
N TRP A 89 -10.40 12.65 11.13
CA TRP A 89 -11.08 13.78 10.49
C TRP A 89 -11.30 13.58 8.98
N THR A 90 -10.53 12.70 8.35
CA THR A 90 -10.63 12.39 6.92
C THR A 90 -11.30 11.06 6.64
N LEU A 91 -11.28 10.12 7.59
CA LEU A 91 -11.93 8.81 7.44
C LEU A 91 -13.45 8.94 7.27
N VAL A 92 -14.11 9.80 8.07
CA VAL A 92 -15.57 9.99 7.99
C VAL A 92 -15.98 10.55 6.62
N PRO A 93 -15.44 11.67 6.13
CA PRO A 93 -15.77 12.16 4.79
C PRO A 93 -15.31 11.23 3.65
N ALA A 94 -14.31 10.36 3.88
CA ALA A 94 -13.93 9.33 2.92
C ALA A 94 -14.92 8.15 2.83
N GLY A 95 -15.89 8.08 3.74
CA GLY A 95 -16.93 7.04 3.72
C GLY A 95 -16.69 5.89 4.71
N PHE A 96 -16.03 6.16 5.84
CA PHE A 96 -15.78 5.15 6.87
C PHE A 96 -17.05 4.43 7.34
N PHE A 97 -18.17 5.14 7.47
CA PHE A 97 -19.44 4.52 7.88
C PHE A 97 -19.98 3.52 6.85
N GLN A 98 -19.76 3.74 5.55
CA GLN A 98 -20.13 2.79 4.51
C GLN A 98 -19.26 1.52 4.59
N VAL A 99 -17.96 1.68 4.86
CA VAL A 99 -17.05 0.55 5.09
C VAL A 99 -17.47 -0.22 6.35
N LEU A 100 -17.77 0.49 7.46
CA LEU A 100 -18.26 -0.13 8.69
C LEU A 100 -19.58 -0.89 8.47
N TRP A 101 -20.51 -0.30 7.73
CA TRP A 101 -21.77 -0.96 7.39
C TRP A 101 -21.57 -2.23 6.57
N LYS A 102 -20.66 -2.19 5.59
CA LYS A 102 -20.38 -3.33 4.69
C LYS A 102 -19.59 -4.45 5.36
N LEU A 103 -18.56 -4.11 6.13
CA LEU A 103 -17.62 -5.08 6.72
C LEU A 103 -17.92 -5.40 8.20
N GLY A 104 -18.78 -4.62 8.83
CA GLY A 104 -19.08 -4.72 10.25
C GLY A 104 -17.89 -4.34 11.15
N PHE A 105 -18.11 -4.47 12.47
CA PHE A 105 -17.06 -4.16 13.45
C PHE A 105 -15.82 -5.05 13.31
N ALA A 106 -16.01 -6.32 12.96
CA ALA A 106 -14.88 -7.25 12.79
C ALA A 106 -13.94 -6.83 11.64
N GLY A 107 -14.48 -6.37 10.50
CA GLY A 107 -13.68 -5.87 9.39
C GLY A 107 -12.92 -4.61 9.74
N CYS A 108 -13.59 -3.63 10.37
CA CYS A 108 -12.92 -2.42 10.83
C CYS A 108 -11.89 -2.69 11.92
N ASN A 109 -12.12 -3.66 12.81
CA ASN A 109 -11.17 -4.05 13.84
C ASN A 109 -9.87 -4.59 13.26
N ARG A 110 -9.94 -5.42 12.19
CA ARG A 110 -8.74 -5.90 11.48
C ARG A 110 -7.89 -4.75 10.94
N MET A 111 -8.54 -3.73 10.35
CA MET A 111 -7.82 -2.57 9.82
C MET A 111 -7.23 -1.68 10.92
N LEU A 112 -8.04 -1.31 11.91
CA LEU A 112 -7.70 -0.23 12.85
C LEU A 112 -7.03 -0.70 14.12
N ARG A 113 -7.20 -1.96 14.53
CA ARG A 113 -6.65 -2.49 15.79
C ARG A 113 -5.63 -3.59 15.61
N GLU A 114 -5.57 -4.21 14.44
CA GLU A 114 -4.58 -5.25 14.16
C GLU A 114 -3.51 -4.73 13.20
N TYR A 115 -3.90 -4.42 11.94
CA TYR A 115 -2.96 -4.01 10.91
C TYR A 115 -2.22 -2.71 11.26
N GLU A 116 -2.97 -1.63 11.46
CA GLU A 116 -2.40 -0.30 11.64
C GLU A 116 -1.47 -0.18 12.87
N PRO A 117 -1.83 -0.70 14.06
CA PRO A 117 -0.92 -0.66 15.21
C PRO A 117 0.33 -1.51 15.02
N ALA A 118 0.21 -2.68 14.38
CA ALA A 118 1.34 -3.58 14.17
C ALA A 118 2.36 -2.96 13.20
N VAL A 119 1.89 -2.41 12.08
CA VAL A 119 2.73 -1.70 11.10
C VAL A 119 3.34 -0.43 11.71
N THR A 120 2.57 0.35 12.45
CA THR A 120 3.06 1.56 13.12
C THR A 120 4.13 1.24 14.17
N ALA A 121 3.97 0.14 14.93
CA ALA A 121 5.00 -0.30 15.89
C ALA A 121 6.32 -0.64 15.19
N MET A 122 6.27 -1.40 14.10
CA MET A 122 7.43 -1.72 13.27
C MET A 122 8.09 -0.47 12.68
N GLN A 123 7.27 0.46 12.17
CA GLN A 123 7.72 1.73 11.62
C GLN A 123 8.45 2.59 12.67
N ARG A 124 7.90 2.70 13.89
CA ARG A 124 8.54 3.42 15.00
C ARG A 124 9.83 2.75 15.46
N GLN A 125 9.87 1.42 15.51
CA GLN A 125 11.08 0.68 15.85
C GLN A 125 12.21 0.99 14.87
N GLU A 126 11.93 1.11 13.58
CA GLU A 126 12.92 1.30 12.52
C GLU A 126 13.27 2.77 12.25
N LEU A 127 12.28 3.65 12.26
CA LEU A 127 12.44 5.08 11.90
C LEU A 127 12.46 5.99 13.14
N GLY A 128 12.18 5.47 14.34
CA GLY A 128 11.97 6.27 15.53
C GLY A 128 10.68 7.09 15.46
N ASP A 129 10.65 8.21 16.14
CA ASP A 129 9.48 9.10 16.15
C ASP A 129 9.46 10.10 14.97
N THR A 130 10.34 9.92 13.99
CA THR A 130 10.35 10.82 12.82
C THR A 130 9.12 10.64 11.96
N THR A 131 8.59 11.74 11.47
CA THR A 131 7.55 11.75 10.43
C THR A 131 8.11 12.11 9.05
N HIS A 132 9.43 12.20 8.92
CA HIS A 132 10.12 12.61 7.71
C HIS A 132 10.41 11.43 6.78
N PHE A 133 9.34 10.80 6.30
CA PHE A 133 9.37 9.74 5.32
C PHE A 133 8.14 9.81 4.41
N TYR A 134 8.29 9.36 3.17
CA TYR A 134 7.20 9.09 2.26
C TYR A 134 6.63 7.69 2.53
N TYR A 135 5.32 7.55 2.51
CA TYR A 135 4.66 6.25 2.59
C TYR A 135 4.10 5.86 1.22
N LEU A 136 4.68 4.84 0.60
CA LEU A 136 4.12 4.23 -0.61
C LEU A 136 2.94 3.34 -0.22
N PHE A 137 1.75 3.96 -0.14
CA PHE A 137 0.53 3.33 0.34
C PHE A 137 0.03 2.22 -0.59
N ALA A 138 0.06 2.45 -1.90
CA ALA A 138 -0.35 1.45 -2.88
C ALA A 138 0.40 1.66 -4.20
N ILE A 139 0.74 0.57 -4.86
CA ILE A 139 1.27 0.56 -6.22
C ILE A 139 0.82 -0.71 -6.94
N ALA A 140 0.38 -0.55 -8.16
CA ALA A 140 -0.01 -1.70 -8.98
C ALA A 140 0.24 -1.46 -10.47
N THR A 141 0.39 -2.56 -11.21
CA THR A 141 0.51 -2.57 -12.68
C THR A 141 -0.54 -3.52 -13.24
N ARG A 142 -1.29 -3.09 -14.26
CA ARG A 142 -2.23 -3.95 -15.02
C ARG A 142 -1.49 -5.19 -15.51
N GLU A 143 -2.15 -6.34 -15.45
CA GLU A 143 -1.54 -7.62 -15.80
C GLU A 143 -0.88 -7.59 -17.18
N ALA A 144 -1.56 -7.09 -18.20
CA ALA A 144 -1.06 -6.98 -19.57
C ALA A 144 0.16 -6.05 -19.72
N ALA A 145 0.47 -5.23 -18.72
CA ALA A 145 1.60 -4.29 -18.72
C ALA A 145 2.74 -4.71 -17.77
N ARG A 146 2.59 -5.84 -17.08
CA ARG A 146 3.65 -6.38 -16.20
C ARG A 146 4.91 -6.70 -17.01
N GLY A 147 6.07 -6.67 -16.33
CA GLY A 147 7.37 -6.91 -16.96
C GLY A 147 7.95 -5.74 -17.75
N ARG A 148 7.20 -4.64 -17.93
CA ARG A 148 7.65 -3.44 -18.69
C ARG A 148 8.41 -2.43 -17.83
N GLY A 149 8.59 -2.69 -16.53
CA GLY A 149 9.34 -1.81 -15.63
C GLY A 149 8.57 -0.59 -15.11
N LEU A 150 7.25 -0.49 -15.35
CA LEU A 150 6.45 0.69 -15.00
C LEU A 150 6.42 0.96 -13.49
N SER A 151 6.17 -0.06 -12.65
CA SER A 151 6.24 0.10 -11.19
C SER A 151 7.64 0.53 -10.74
N SER A 152 8.70 -0.02 -11.36
CA SER A 152 10.08 0.38 -11.05
C SER A 152 10.33 1.86 -11.40
N ALA A 153 9.77 2.35 -12.49
CA ALA A 153 9.89 3.75 -12.88
C ALA A 153 9.19 4.69 -11.87
N LEU A 154 7.96 4.33 -11.44
CA LEU A 154 7.23 5.07 -10.40
C LEU A 154 8.00 5.09 -9.08
N ILE A 155 8.53 3.94 -8.64
CA ILE A 155 9.29 3.83 -7.39
C ILE A 155 10.58 4.66 -7.47
N ARG A 156 11.34 4.62 -8.57
CA ARG A 156 12.54 5.43 -8.73
C ARG A 156 12.23 6.93 -8.70
N LYS A 157 11.11 7.35 -9.29
CA LYS A 157 10.67 8.75 -9.21
C LYS A 157 10.37 9.16 -7.77
N LEU A 158 9.72 8.28 -6.99
CA LEU A 158 9.50 8.50 -5.56
C LEU A 158 10.82 8.55 -4.79
N GLN A 159 11.75 7.62 -5.06
CA GLN A 159 13.08 7.60 -4.43
C GLN A 159 13.87 8.88 -4.73
N GLN A 160 13.81 9.39 -5.98
CA GLN A 160 14.45 10.65 -6.32
C GLN A 160 13.86 11.81 -5.51
N ARG A 161 12.52 11.92 -5.45
CA ARG A 161 11.84 12.93 -4.63
C ARG A 161 12.25 12.84 -3.17
N ALA A 162 12.29 11.64 -2.61
CA ALA A 162 12.69 11.41 -1.23
C ALA A 162 14.16 11.77 -1.00
N ALA A 163 15.05 11.45 -1.95
CA ALA A 163 16.47 11.83 -1.89
C ALA A 163 16.67 13.34 -1.90
N ASP A 164 15.92 14.06 -2.74
CA ASP A 164 15.99 15.52 -2.83
C ASP A 164 15.60 16.21 -1.50
N GLU A 165 14.81 15.53 -0.66
CA GLU A 165 14.34 16.00 0.65
C GLU A 165 15.04 15.31 1.83
N ASP A 166 16.06 14.46 1.60
CA ASP A 166 16.71 13.59 2.61
C ASP A 166 15.70 12.77 3.44
N ALA A 167 14.61 12.34 2.81
CA ALA A 167 13.53 11.58 3.42
C ALA A 167 13.66 10.09 3.10
N SER A 168 13.23 9.23 4.02
CA SER A 168 13.09 7.79 3.77
C SER A 168 11.82 7.48 2.98
N VAL A 169 11.74 6.27 2.42
CA VAL A 169 10.49 5.73 1.86
C VAL A 169 10.13 4.45 2.61
N TRP A 170 8.92 4.41 3.11
CA TRP A 170 8.34 3.26 3.81
C TRP A 170 7.27 2.59 2.94
N LEU A 171 7.16 1.26 3.02
CA LEU A 171 6.09 0.47 2.40
C LEU A 171 5.91 -0.87 3.12
N GLU A 172 4.78 -1.53 2.85
CA GLU A 172 4.51 -2.92 3.21
C GLU A 172 4.36 -3.76 1.94
N ALA A 173 5.13 -4.84 1.84
CA ALA A 173 5.01 -5.81 0.76
C ALA A 173 4.05 -6.94 1.20
N THR A 174 2.96 -7.07 0.49
CA THR A 174 1.89 -8.06 0.76
C THR A 174 2.11 -9.39 0.06
N THR A 175 3.09 -9.45 -0.85
CA THR A 175 3.45 -10.66 -1.61
C THR A 175 4.95 -10.83 -1.73
N VAL A 176 5.41 -12.07 -1.88
CA VAL A 176 6.83 -12.39 -2.12
C VAL A 176 7.35 -11.73 -3.40
N SER A 177 6.51 -11.60 -4.43
CA SER A 177 6.89 -10.97 -5.69
C SER A 177 7.11 -9.47 -5.55
N SER A 178 6.27 -8.78 -4.78
CA SER A 178 6.44 -7.34 -4.49
C SER A 178 7.67 -7.09 -3.62
N ALA A 179 7.89 -7.91 -2.57
CA ALA A 179 9.09 -7.80 -1.73
C ALA A 179 10.38 -7.96 -2.54
N ARG A 180 10.42 -8.93 -3.47
CA ARG A 180 11.57 -9.11 -4.38
C ARG A 180 11.78 -7.91 -5.30
N LEU A 181 10.71 -7.28 -5.80
CA LEU A 181 10.81 -6.08 -6.60
C LEU A 181 11.41 -4.92 -5.79
N TYR A 182 10.87 -4.70 -4.59
CA TYR A 182 11.35 -3.62 -3.72
C TYR A 182 12.81 -3.84 -3.28
N ALA A 183 13.20 -5.06 -2.93
CA ALA A 183 14.59 -5.40 -2.63
C ALA A 183 15.54 -5.08 -3.80
N LYS A 184 15.16 -5.37 -5.05
CA LYS A 184 15.94 -5.00 -6.26
C LYS A 184 16.04 -3.48 -6.45
N LEU A 185 15.14 -2.71 -5.87
CA LEU A 185 15.13 -1.25 -5.91
C LEU A 185 15.77 -0.63 -4.65
N GLY A 186 16.47 -1.44 -3.84
CA GLY A 186 17.25 -0.99 -2.70
C GLY A 186 16.46 -0.84 -1.39
N PHE A 187 15.20 -1.30 -1.34
CA PHE A 187 14.49 -1.41 -0.06
C PHE A 187 15.05 -2.55 0.77
N LYS A 188 15.16 -2.33 2.08
CA LYS A 188 15.58 -3.34 3.05
C LYS A 188 14.36 -3.78 3.87
N SER A 189 14.16 -5.09 4.03
CA SER A 189 13.19 -5.64 4.97
C SER A 189 13.66 -5.35 6.39
N VAL A 190 12.75 -4.87 7.22
CA VAL A 190 13.01 -4.51 8.63
C VAL A 190 12.24 -5.40 9.60
N GLY A 191 11.33 -6.21 9.07
CA GLY A 191 10.57 -7.20 9.83
C GLY A 191 9.26 -7.58 9.14
N VAL A 192 8.69 -8.68 9.61
CA VAL A 192 7.42 -9.20 9.10
C VAL A 192 6.34 -9.06 10.17
N VAL A 193 5.23 -8.45 9.83
CA VAL A 193 4.00 -8.44 10.62
C VAL A 193 3.11 -9.58 10.13
N THR A 194 2.59 -10.39 11.03
CA THR A 194 1.65 -11.46 10.70
C THR A 194 0.24 -11.06 11.11
N LEU A 195 -0.69 -11.06 10.15
CA LEU A 195 -2.10 -10.73 10.39
C LEU A 195 -2.94 -12.00 10.49
N GLY A 196 -3.89 -12.03 11.40
CA GLY A 196 -4.84 -13.14 11.49
C GLY A 196 -4.21 -14.46 11.93
N GLU A 197 -3.13 -14.45 12.72
CA GLU A 197 -2.55 -15.66 13.29
C GLU A 197 -3.62 -16.48 14.05
N GLY A 198 -3.69 -17.77 13.78
CA GLY A 198 -4.69 -18.68 14.35
C GLY A 198 -6.08 -18.64 13.68
N VAL A 199 -6.35 -17.71 12.75
CA VAL A 199 -7.68 -17.54 12.12
C VAL A 199 -7.66 -17.36 10.60
N ALA A 200 -6.48 -17.17 10.00
CA ALA A 200 -6.31 -16.99 8.56
C ALA A 200 -5.18 -17.83 8.00
N ALA A 201 -5.34 -18.28 6.75
CA ALA A 201 -4.29 -18.85 5.93
C ALA A 201 -3.37 -17.73 5.35
N PRO A 202 -2.19 -18.08 4.82
CA PRO A 202 -1.28 -17.09 4.21
C PRO A 202 -1.87 -16.32 3.01
N ASP A 203 -2.90 -16.83 2.36
CA ASP A 203 -3.61 -16.19 1.26
C ASP A 203 -4.75 -15.25 1.70
N GLY A 204 -4.93 -15.10 3.02
CA GLY A 204 -5.97 -14.26 3.63
C GLY A 204 -7.34 -14.91 3.75
N SER A 205 -7.50 -16.17 3.34
CA SER A 205 -8.74 -16.93 3.57
C SER A 205 -8.89 -17.32 5.03
N LYS A 206 -10.14 -17.56 5.48
CA LYS A 206 -10.39 -18.02 6.85
C LYS A 206 -9.89 -19.44 7.02
N GLU A 207 -9.03 -19.67 8.02
CA GLU A 207 -8.51 -20.97 8.38
C GLU A 207 -8.30 -21.05 9.89
N GLN A 208 -9.00 -21.96 10.56
CA GLN A 208 -8.80 -22.19 12.00
C GLN A 208 -7.42 -22.81 12.23
N GLY A 209 -6.61 -22.19 13.10
CA GLY A 209 -5.22 -22.59 13.32
C GLY A 209 -4.27 -22.16 12.20
N GLY A 210 -4.71 -21.34 11.26
CA GLY A 210 -3.89 -20.83 10.15
C GLY A 210 -2.70 -19.99 10.62
N THR A 211 -1.64 -19.96 9.83
CA THR A 211 -0.39 -19.27 10.16
C THR A 211 -0.47 -17.75 9.98
N GLY A 212 -1.58 -17.25 9.43
CA GLY A 212 -1.77 -15.82 9.16
C GLY A 212 -1.12 -15.33 7.88
N VAL A 213 -1.37 -14.08 7.56
CA VAL A 213 -0.89 -13.38 6.36
C VAL A 213 0.39 -12.62 6.70
N PRO A 214 1.55 -13.00 6.14
CA PRO A 214 2.79 -12.26 6.34
C PRO A 214 2.79 -10.96 5.53
N VAL A 215 3.21 -9.88 6.15
CA VAL A 215 3.39 -8.55 5.56
C VAL A 215 4.82 -8.11 5.85
N ASP A 216 5.63 -7.98 4.81
CA ASP A 216 7.03 -7.58 4.95
C ASP A 216 7.13 -6.04 4.98
N CYS A 217 7.50 -5.47 6.12
CA CYS A 217 7.74 -4.06 6.28
C CYS A 217 9.12 -3.71 5.72
N MET A 218 9.18 -2.73 4.82
CA MET A 218 10.41 -2.40 4.13
C MET A 218 10.67 -0.90 4.11
N VAL A 219 11.93 -0.53 4.18
CA VAL A 219 12.37 0.86 4.13
C VAL A 219 13.46 1.05 3.07
N TRP A 220 13.38 2.16 2.38
CA TRP A 220 14.47 2.69 1.57
C TRP A 220 14.95 4.02 2.17
N ARG A 221 16.27 4.22 2.19
CA ARG A 221 16.89 5.48 2.62
C ARG A 221 17.71 6.08 1.50
N PRO A 222 17.70 7.40 1.32
CA PRO A 222 18.64 8.05 0.39
C PRO A 222 20.08 7.66 0.80
N GLY A 223 20.86 7.29 -0.20
CA GLY A 223 22.17 6.71 0.06
C GLY A 223 23.10 7.66 0.82
N LYS A 224 23.41 7.25 2.05
CA LYS A 224 24.81 7.31 2.45
C LYS A 224 25.43 6.10 1.76
N GLU A 225 26.24 6.32 0.73
CA GLU A 225 27.13 5.26 0.23
C GLU A 225 27.81 4.67 1.47
N ASP A 226 27.61 3.36 1.70
CA ASP A 226 28.41 2.64 2.68
C ASP A 226 29.87 2.71 2.23
N HIS A 227 30.56 3.78 2.62
CA HIS A 227 32.01 3.80 2.67
C HIS A 227 32.46 2.97 3.86
N SER A 228 32.17 1.68 3.84
CA SER A 228 32.89 0.70 4.65
C SER A 228 34.08 0.22 3.84
N GLU A 229 35.21 0.87 4.07
CA GLU A 229 36.52 0.29 3.78
C GLU A 229 36.74 -1.04 4.53
#